data_6b377ebe21c8e60da345602a176de9a0
#
_entry.id   6b377ebe21c8e60da345602a176de9a0
#
_cell.length_a   1.000
_cell.length_b   1.000
_cell.length_c   1.000
_cell.angle_alpha   90.00
_cell.angle_beta   90.00
_cell.angle_gamma   90.00
#
_symmetry.space_group_name_H-M   'P 1'
#
loop_
_entity.id
_entity.type
_entity.pdbx_description
1 polymer ?
#
loop_
_entity_poly.entity_id
_entity_poly.type
_entity_poly.pdbx_seq_one_letter_code
_entity_poly.pdbx_strand_id
1 'polypeptide(L)'
;MVIIMETQKLKIRDIITVTLLTLINIVIFFASSLLYLNPITVLLMPVIYGLVEGVVYFAIGTKVKKRGAMLIYCVLRGILGGYLPYIICYVLAGFVAEFIMAKTGYGSVKGLTLSYVIIELLAALGGTFYPYVIAADSFFRDAAALVESGEMNIHVVDAAEILRSWVSVALVAAIVVASFVGALIAGKIMKKHLSGMNKSV
;
A
#
# COMPACT_ATOMS: atom_id res chain seq x y z
N MET A 1 -5.35 33.84 2.45
CA MET A 1 -4.86 33.87 1.05
C MET A 1 -4.54 32.46 0.65
N VAL A 2 -5.48 31.78 -0.04
CA VAL A 2 -5.27 30.43 -0.56
C VAL A 2 -4.41 30.57 -1.81
N ILE A 3 -3.12 30.23 -1.71
CA ILE A 3 -2.26 30.11 -2.89
C ILE A 3 -2.74 28.87 -3.65
N ILE A 4 -3.54 29.09 -4.69
CA ILE A 4 -3.86 28.04 -5.67
C ILE A 4 -2.55 27.80 -6.42
N MET A 5 -1.76 26.84 -5.93
CA MET A 5 -0.62 26.36 -6.70
C MET A 5 -1.19 25.73 -7.98
N GLU A 6 -0.93 26.35 -9.12
CA GLU A 6 -1.25 25.82 -10.45
C GLU A 6 -0.62 24.44 -10.56
N THR A 7 -1.44 23.40 -10.38
CA THR A 7 -0.99 22.01 -10.45
C THR A 7 -0.69 21.71 -11.92
N GLN A 8 0.58 21.60 -12.24
CA GLN A 8 1.02 21.22 -13.59
C GLN A 8 0.38 19.89 -13.98
N LYS A 9 -0.16 19.80 -15.20
CA LYS A 9 -0.71 18.55 -15.76
C LYS A 9 0.36 17.47 -15.83
N LEU A 10 -0.04 16.22 -15.60
CA LEU A 10 0.83 15.06 -15.80
C LEU A 10 1.27 14.98 -17.27
N LYS A 11 2.56 14.75 -17.47
CA LYS A 11 3.15 14.45 -18.79
C LYS A 11 3.31 12.93 -18.92
N ILE A 12 3.41 12.42 -20.15
CA ILE A 12 3.66 11.00 -20.42
C ILE A 12 4.87 10.48 -19.63
N ARG A 13 5.94 11.25 -19.55
CA ARG A 13 7.14 10.90 -18.76
C ARG A 13 6.83 10.68 -17.27
N ASP A 14 5.91 11.47 -16.72
CA ASP A 14 5.51 11.34 -15.30
C ASP A 14 4.74 10.02 -15.09
N ILE A 15 3.83 9.67 -16.00
CA ILE A 15 3.07 8.43 -15.98
C ILE A 15 4.02 7.23 -16.07
N ILE A 16 4.96 7.25 -17.01
CA ILE A 16 6.00 6.20 -17.14
C ILE A 16 6.79 6.07 -15.85
N THR A 17 7.18 7.20 -15.23
CA THR A 17 7.93 7.18 -13.96
C THR A 17 7.12 6.53 -12.83
N VAL A 18 5.83 6.90 -12.68
CA VAL A 18 4.95 6.29 -11.69
C VAL A 18 4.82 4.79 -11.94
N THR A 19 4.55 4.39 -13.18
CA THR A 19 4.38 2.98 -13.57
C THR A 19 5.63 2.17 -13.28
N LEU A 20 6.81 2.62 -13.71
CA LEU A 20 8.07 1.91 -13.49
C LEU A 20 8.40 1.76 -12.00
N LEU A 21 8.17 2.81 -11.20
CA LEU A 21 8.39 2.73 -9.76
C LEU A 21 7.36 1.78 -9.10
N THR A 22 6.10 1.78 -9.55
CA THR A 22 5.09 0.86 -9.04
C THR A 22 5.42 -0.60 -9.35
N LEU A 23 6.11 -0.89 -10.47
CA LEU A 23 6.56 -2.25 -10.79
C LEU A 23 7.53 -2.82 -9.74
N ILE A 24 8.24 -1.98 -8.98
CA ILE A 24 9.09 -2.45 -7.86
C ILE A 24 8.23 -3.17 -6.81
N ASN A 25 6.99 -2.73 -6.60
CA ASN A 25 6.08 -3.41 -5.67
C ASN A 25 5.68 -4.81 -6.15
N ILE A 26 5.75 -5.11 -7.44
CA ILE A 26 5.59 -6.48 -7.95
C ILE A 26 6.71 -7.37 -7.42
N VAL A 27 7.94 -6.88 -7.43
CA VAL A 27 9.09 -7.64 -6.89
C VAL A 27 8.91 -7.89 -5.40
N ILE A 28 8.45 -6.87 -4.65
CA ILE A 28 8.13 -7.01 -3.22
C ILE A 28 7.02 -8.04 -3.02
N PHE A 29 5.98 -8.01 -3.84
CA PHE A 29 4.86 -8.96 -3.79
C PHE A 29 5.33 -10.40 -4.03
N PHE A 30 6.12 -10.66 -5.08
CA PHE A 30 6.67 -12.00 -5.32
C PHE A 30 7.62 -12.45 -4.21
N ALA A 31 8.46 -11.56 -3.67
CA ALA A 31 9.31 -11.88 -2.53
C ALA A 31 8.50 -12.24 -1.28
N SER A 32 7.31 -11.69 -1.12
CA SER A 32 6.42 -11.99 0.01
C SER A 32 5.79 -13.39 -0.06
N SER A 33 5.90 -14.11 -1.18
CA SER A 33 5.48 -15.52 -1.24
C SER A 33 6.19 -16.41 -0.20
N LEU A 34 7.38 -15.99 0.23
CA LEU A 34 8.09 -16.63 1.34
C LEU A 34 7.39 -16.50 2.69
N LEU A 35 6.43 -15.59 2.83
CA LEU A 35 5.66 -15.39 4.06
C LEU A 35 4.52 -16.42 4.23
N TYR A 36 4.23 -17.22 3.18
CA TYR A 36 3.25 -18.31 3.27
C TYR A 36 3.76 -19.54 4.02
N LEU A 37 4.91 -19.46 4.70
CA LEU A 37 5.53 -20.58 5.43
C LEU A 37 4.78 -20.97 6.71
N ASN A 38 4.04 -20.04 7.32
CA ASN A 38 3.21 -20.30 8.49
C ASN A 38 2.13 -19.22 8.66
N PRO A 39 1.06 -19.49 9.46
CA PRO A 39 -0.07 -18.56 9.61
C PRO A 39 0.32 -17.19 10.17
N ILE A 40 1.32 -17.13 11.06
CA ILE A 40 1.74 -15.86 11.69
C ILE A 40 2.39 -14.96 10.65
N THR A 41 3.24 -15.50 9.77
CA THR A 41 3.87 -14.71 8.71
C THR A 41 2.86 -14.25 7.67
N VAL A 42 1.82 -15.03 7.39
CA VAL A 42 0.68 -14.60 6.55
C VAL A 42 -0.03 -13.41 7.16
N LEU A 43 -0.33 -13.46 8.47
CA LEU A 43 -0.95 -12.33 9.19
C LEU A 43 -0.09 -11.06 9.19
N LEU A 44 1.23 -11.22 9.22
CA LEU A 44 2.17 -10.09 9.23
C LEU A 44 2.40 -9.46 7.86
N MET A 45 1.90 -10.04 6.76
CA MET A 45 2.06 -9.47 5.42
C MET A 45 1.71 -7.99 5.32
N PRO A 46 0.52 -7.50 5.73
CA PRO A 46 0.18 -6.10 5.62
C PRO A 46 1.08 -5.20 6.50
N VAL A 47 1.62 -5.72 7.60
CA VAL A 47 2.58 -5.01 8.45
C VAL A 47 3.92 -4.85 7.72
N ILE A 48 4.39 -5.91 7.06
CA ILE A 48 5.64 -5.90 6.29
C ILE A 48 5.51 -4.97 5.09
N TYR A 49 4.38 -5.00 4.37
CA TYR A 49 4.10 -4.05 3.28
C TYR A 49 4.13 -2.61 3.77
N GLY A 50 3.48 -2.31 4.89
CA GLY A 50 3.51 -0.99 5.50
C GLY A 50 4.91 -0.49 5.84
N LEU A 51 5.86 -1.39 6.17
CA LEU A 51 7.25 -1.02 6.40
C LEU A 51 8.03 -0.75 5.10
N VAL A 52 7.82 -1.56 4.05
CA VAL A 52 8.72 -1.63 2.88
C VAL A 52 8.22 -0.78 1.72
N GLU A 53 6.93 -0.81 1.40
CA GLU A 53 6.36 -0.14 0.23
C GLU A 53 6.42 1.40 0.33
N GLY A 54 6.56 1.95 1.53
CA GLY A 54 6.73 3.38 1.76
C GLY A 54 7.87 4.00 0.95
N VAL A 55 8.95 3.26 0.71
CA VAL A 55 10.08 3.75 -0.09
C VAL A 55 9.66 4.04 -1.54
N VAL A 56 8.89 3.14 -2.14
CA VAL A 56 8.36 3.30 -3.51
C VAL A 56 7.36 4.46 -3.55
N TYR A 57 6.43 4.50 -2.61
CA TYR A 57 5.43 5.55 -2.51
C TYR A 57 6.06 6.94 -2.39
N PHE A 58 7.03 7.11 -1.50
CA PHE A 58 7.75 8.36 -1.31
C PHE A 58 8.62 8.72 -2.52
N ALA A 59 9.23 7.74 -3.18
CA ALA A 59 9.98 7.97 -4.41
C ALA A 59 9.08 8.56 -5.52
N ILE A 60 7.87 8.04 -5.68
CA ILE A 60 6.87 8.57 -6.61
C ILE A 60 6.49 10.00 -6.21
N GLY A 61 6.06 10.20 -4.96
CA GLY A 61 5.55 11.48 -4.49
C GLY A 61 6.57 12.61 -4.47
N THR A 62 7.87 12.28 -4.29
CA THR A 62 8.94 13.27 -4.31
C THR A 62 9.45 13.57 -5.72
N LYS A 63 9.38 12.60 -6.66
CA LYS A 63 9.76 12.79 -8.07
C LYS A 63 8.65 13.40 -8.91
N VAL A 64 7.39 12.96 -8.68
CA VAL A 64 6.22 13.39 -9.45
C VAL A 64 5.29 14.19 -8.54
N LYS A 65 5.63 15.46 -8.33
CA LYS A 65 4.87 16.38 -7.46
C LYS A 65 3.68 16.98 -8.19
N LYS A 66 2.80 16.14 -8.75
CA LYS A 66 1.69 16.56 -9.61
C LYS A 66 0.42 15.81 -9.25
N ARG A 67 -0.73 16.50 -9.46
CA ARG A 67 -2.05 15.91 -9.28
C ARG A 67 -2.22 14.66 -10.16
N GLY A 68 -2.77 13.59 -9.59
CA GLY A 68 -3.04 12.33 -10.27
C GLY A 68 -1.94 11.28 -10.12
N ALA A 69 -0.74 11.65 -9.66
CA ALA A 69 0.37 10.70 -9.52
C ALA A 69 0.08 9.59 -8.51
N MET A 70 -0.49 9.96 -7.35
CA MET A 70 -0.84 8.99 -6.30
C MET A 70 -2.05 8.15 -6.68
N LEU A 71 -3.01 8.72 -7.42
CA LEU A 71 -4.15 7.96 -7.93
C LEU A 71 -3.69 6.89 -8.93
N ILE A 72 -2.79 7.22 -9.87
CA ILE A 72 -2.22 6.25 -10.82
C ILE A 72 -1.50 5.12 -10.07
N TYR A 73 -0.67 5.46 -9.08
CA TYR A 73 -0.01 4.48 -8.23
C TYR A 73 -1.02 3.52 -7.59
N CYS A 74 -2.06 4.06 -6.94
CA CYS A 74 -3.07 3.26 -6.26
C CYS A 74 -3.88 2.39 -7.24
N VAL A 75 -4.27 2.91 -8.39
CA VAL A 75 -4.99 2.12 -9.42
C VAL A 75 -4.13 0.95 -9.91
N LEU A 76 -2.87 1.21 -10.25
CA LEU A 76 -1.94 0.16 -10.69
C LEU A 76 -1.71 -0.88 -9.59
N ARG A 77 -1.50 -0.43 -8.34
CA ARG A 77 -1.27 -1.31 -7.21
C ARG A 77 -2.50 -2.17 -6.89
N GLY A 78 -3.70 -1.59 -6.98
CA GLY A 78 -4.96 -2.33 -6.83
C GLY A 78 -5.14 -3.41 -7.89
N ILE A 79 -4.93 -3.07 -9.17
CA ILE A 79 -5.05 -4.02 -10.29
C ILE A 79 -4.07 -5.19 -10.14
N LEU A 80 -2.83 -4.92 -9.70
CA LEU A 80 -1.82 -5.96 -9.47
C LEU A 80 -2.22 -6.97 -8.39
N GLY A 81 -3.09 -6.59 -7.45
CA GLY A 81 -3.62 -7.51 -6.45
C GLY A 81 -4.69 -8.48 -6.98
N GLY A 82 -5.30 -8.19 -8.14
CA GLY A 82 -6.21 -9.09 -8.86
C GLY A 82 -7.54 -9.42 -8.17
N TYR A 83 -7.83 -8.82 -7.01
CA TYR A 83 -9.02 -9.10 -6.20
C TYR A 83 -9.91 -7.85 -6.10
N LEU A 84 -11.18 -7.96 -6.49
CA LEU A 84 -12.07 -6.80 -6.66
C LEU A 84 -12.20 -5.89 -5.43
N PRO A 85 -12.46 -6.39 -4.20
CA PRO A 85 -12.51 -5.55 -3.01
C PRO A 85 -11.19 -4.80 -2.74
N TYR A 86 -10.06 -5.42 -2.99
CA TYR A 86 -8.74 -4.82 -2.88
C TYR A 86 -8.55 -3.68 -3.89
N ILE A 87 -8.98 -3.89 -5.15
CA ILE A 87 -8.94 -2.87 -6.21
C ILE A 87 -9.78 -1.66 -5.79
N ILE A 88 -11.02 -1.88 -5.34
CA ILE A 88 -11.92 -0.82 -4.90
C ILE A 88 -11.30 -0.02 -3.75
N CYS A 89 -10.76 -0.69 -2.73
CA CYS A 89 -10.12 -0.03 -1.60
C CYS A 89 -8.90 0.79 -2.02
N TYR A 90 -8.06 0.29 -2.93
CA TYR A 90 -6.93 1.06 -3.45
C TYR A 90 -7.35 2.27 -4.28
N VAL A 91 -8.38 2.16 -5.12
CA VAL A 91 -8.91 3.30 -5.88
C VAL A 91 -9.43 4.37 -4.93
N LEU A 92 -10.21 3.99 -3.92
CA LEU A 92 -10.67 4.92 -2.87
C LEU A 92 -9.51 5.56 -2.14
N ALA A 93 -8.49 4.77 -1.77
CA ALA A 93 -7.27 5.26 -1.14
C ALA A 93 -6.54 6.28 -2.01
N GLY A 94 -6.51 6.07 -3.34
CA GLY A 94 -5.94 7.00 -4.30
C GLY A 94 -6.64 8.35 -4.31
N PHE A 95 -7.97 8.38 -4.28
CA PHE A 95 -8.73 9.63 -4.16
C PHE A 95 -8.46 10.35 -2.84
N VAL A 96 -8.40 9.62 -1.72
CA VAL A 96 -8.07 10.19 -0.41
C VAL A 96 -6.65 10.74 -0.41
N ALA A 97 -5.69 10.03 -0.99
CA ALA A 97 -4.32 10.50 -1.12
C ALA A 97 -4.21 11.79 -1.92
N GLU A 98 -4.90 11.87 -3.07
CA GLU A 98 -4.95 13.09 -3.89
C GLU A 98 -5.56 14.27 -3.12
N PHE A 99 -6.62 14.03 -2.35
CA PHE A 99 -7.24 15.06 -1.51
C PHE A 99 -6.29 15.57 -0.43
N ILE A 100 -5.55 14.68 0.23
CA ILE A 100 -4.54 15.03 1.23
C ILE A 100 -3.42 15.84 0.58
N MET A 101 -2.89 15.38 -0.59
CA MET A 101 -1.85 16.06 -1.33
C MET A 101 -2.28 17.45 -1.80
N ALA A 102 -3.52 17.60 -2.25
CA ALA A 102 -4.06 18.91 -2.65
C ALA A 102 -4.08 19.90 -1.48
N LYS A 103 -4.30 19.44 -0.24
CA LYS A 103 -4.32 20.30 0.96
C LYS A 103 -2.95 20.56 1.56
N THR A 104 -2.04 19.58 1.51
CA THR A 104 -0.73 19.65 2.17
C THR A 104 0.40 20.07 1.24
N GLY A 105 0.14 20.08 -0.06
CA GLY A 105 1.12 20.33 -1.12
C GLY A 105 1.71 19.03 -1.68
N TYR A 106 1.76 18.95 -3.01
CA TYR A 106 2.34 17.79 -3.71
C TYR A 106 3.84 17.66 -3.42
N GLY A 107 4.24 16.49 -2.93
CA GLY A 107 5.61 16.20 -2.50
C GLY A 107 5.92 16.58 -1.06
N SER A 108 4.95 17.07 -0.29
CA SER A 108 5.10 17.34 1.13
C SER A 108 5.28 16.04 1.91
N VAL A 109 6.31 15.97 2.75
CA VAL A 109 6.58 14.77 3.57
C VAL A 109 5.41 14.46 4.50
N LYS A 110 4.79 15.50 5.10
CA LYS A 110 3.61 15.33 5.96
C LYS A 110 2.44 14.74 5.21
N GLY A 111 2.16 15.24 4.00
CA GLY A 111 1.10 14.73 3.15
C GLY A 111 1.36 13.29 2.71
N LEU A 112 2.59 12.98 2.29
CA LEU A 112 3.00 11.62 1.92
C LEU A 112 2.88 10.65 3.09
N THR A 113 3.29 11.04 4.31
CA THR A 113 3.15 10.19 5.49
C THR A 113 1.69 9.89 5.80
N LEU A 114 0.85 10.92 5.86
CA LEU A 114 -0.56 10.74 6.21
C LEU A 114 -1.30 9.90 5.17
N SER A 115 -1.11 10.21 3.89
CA SER A 115 -1.77 9.45 2.81
C SER A 115 -1.27 8.02 2.73
N TYR A 116 0.02 7.77 2.97
CA TYR A 116 0.58 6.42 2.97
C TYR A 116 -0.06 5.54 4.06
N VAL A 117 -0.14 6.02 5.29
CA VAL A 117 -0.79 5.28 6.38
C VAL A 117 -2.25 4.92 6.03
N ILE A 118 -2.99 5.86 5.44
CA ILE A 118 -4.38 5.62 5.03
C ILE A 118 -4.45 4.60 3.88
N ILE A 119 -3.53 4.67 2.91
CA ILE A 119 -3.46 3.71 1.81
C ILE A 119 -3.25 2.29 2.35
N GLU A 120 -2.29 2.09 3.26
CA GLU A 120 -2.00 0.78 3.82
C GLU A 120 -3.18 0.22 4.63
N LEU A 121 -3.89 1.08 5.37
CA LEU A 121 -5.12 0.68 6.08
C LEU A 121 -6.23 0.25 5.12
N LEU A 122 -6.47 1.00 4.04
CA LEU A 122 -7.49 0.65 3.05
C LEU A 122 -7.08 -0.58 2.23
N ALA A 123 -5.79 -0.73 1.94
CA ALA A 123 -5.24 -1.93 1.31
C ALA A 123 -5.48 -3.18 2.19
N ALA A 124 -5.19 -3.08 3.47
CA ALA A 124 -5.45 -4.16 4.43
C ALA A 124 -6.96 -4.44 4.56
N LEU A 125 -7.79 -3.40 4.57
CA LEU A 125 -9.25 -3.55 4.59
C LEU A 125 -9.73 -4.39 3.39
N GLY A 126 -9.29 -4.07 2.19
CA GLY A 126 -9.71 -4.79 0.97
C GLY A 126 -9.08 -6.16 0.83
N GLY A 127 -7.80 -6.33 1.19
CA GLY A 127 -7.03 -7.54 0.94
C GLY A 127 -7.00 -8.56 2.08
N THR A 128 -7.21 -8.09 3.32
CA THR A 128 -7.10 -8.94 4.52
C THR A 128 -8.41 -8.99 5.30
N PHE A 129 -8.91 -7.83 5.71
CA PHE A 129 -10.12 -7.81 6.56
C PHE A 129 -11.39 -8.15 5.80
N TYR A 130 -11.52 -7.74 4.55
CA TYR A 130 -12.71 -8.05 3.78
C TYR A 130 -12.88 -9.57 3.59
N PRO A 131 -11.93 -10.33 3.04
CA PRO A 131 -12.12 -11.75 2.85
C PRO A 131 -12.20 -12.54 4.15
N TYR A 132 -11.37 -12.22 5.14
CA TYR A 132 -11.21 -13.08 6.33
C TYR A 132 -12.11 -12.71 7.50
N VAL A 133 -12.67 -11.50 7.53
CA VAL A 133 -13.53 -11.02 8.62
C VAL A 133 -14.91 -10.64 8.11
N ILE A 134 -15.01 -9.81 7.06
CA ILE A 134 -16.30 -9.28 6.58
C ILE A 134 -17.03 -10.33 5.75
N ALA A 135 -16.36 -10.97 4.80
CA ALA A 135 -16.90 -12.02 3.94
C ALA A 135 -16.48 -13.44 4.40
N ALA A 136 -16.22 -13.62 5.70
CA ALA A 136 -15.66 -14.83 6.28
C ALA A 136 -16.46 -16.10 5.93
N ASP A 137 -17.78 -16.05 5.99
CA ASP A 137 -18.64 -17.22 5.69
C ASP A 137 -18.49 -17.69 4.23
N SER A 138 -18.31 -16.77 3.29
CA SER A 138 -18.02 -17.10 1.90
C SER A 138 -16.62 -17.67 1.76
N PHE A 139 -15.64 -17.04 2.39
CA PHE A 139 -14.24 -17.48 2.35
C PHE A 139 -14.09 -18.91 2.88
N PHE A 140 -14.60 -19.21 4.09
CA PHE A 140 -14.44 -20.54 4.71
C PHE A 140 -15.25 -21.63 4.01
N ARG A 141 -16.35 -21.30 3.35
CA ARG A 141 -17.14 -22.27 2.56
C ARG A 141 -16.32 -22.83 1.39
N ASP A 142 -15.56 -21.97 0.72
CA ASP A 142 -14.84 -22.33 -0.49
C ASP A 142 -13.38 -22.78 -0.18
N ALA A 143 -12.86 -22.41 0.99
CA ALA A 143 -11.47 -22.62 1.37
C ALA A 143 -11.04 -24.09 1.37
N ALA A 144 -11.88 -25.01 1.86
CA ALA A 144 -11.57 -26.44 1.92
C ALA A 144 -11.29 -27.03 0.53
N ALA A 145 -12.15 -26.73 -0.44
CA ALA A 145 -11.97 -27.19 -1.82
C ALA A 145 -10.73 -26.56 -2.49
N LEU A 146 -10.47 -25.28 -2.21
CA LEU A 146 -9.29 -24.58 -2.75
C LEU A 146 -7.97 -25.10 -2.16
N VAL A 147 -7.97 -25.52 -0.89
CA VAL A 147 -6.80 -26.16 -0.27
C VAL A 147 -6.58 -27.54 -0.85
N GLU A 148 -7.66 -28.33 -1.02
CA GLU A 148 -7.58 -29.68 -1.59
C GLU A 148 -7.10 -29.67 -3.05
N SER A 149 -7.52 -28.67 -3.85
CA SER A 149 -7.04 -28.48 -5.24
C SER A 149 -5.61 -27.91 -5.33
N GLY A 150 -5.02 -27.46 -4.23
CA GLY A 150 -3.71 -26.81 -4.20
C GLY A 150 -3.71 -25.35 -4.67
N GLU A 151 -4.89 -24.75 -4.88
CA GLU A 151 -5.05 -23.35 -5.29
C GLU A 151 -4.89 -22.38 -4.10
N MET A 152 -5.05 -22.88 -2.86
CA MET A 152 -4.89 -22.10 -1.64
C MET A 152 -3.95 -22.81 -0.66
N ASN A 153 -3.07 -22.03 -0.03
CA ASN A 153 -2.22 -22.55 1.04
C ASN A 153 -3.01 -22.65 2.34
N ILE A 154 -2.92 -23.78 3.05
CA ILE A 154 -3.61 -24.02 4.33
C ILE A 154 -3.30 -22.93 5.37
N HIS A 155 -2.08 -22.39 5.39
CA HIS A 155 -1.69 -21.34 6.33
C HIS A 155 -2.47 -20.02 6.14
N VAL A 156 -3.10 -19.81 4.96
CA VAL A 156 -4.01 -18.68 4.74
C VAL A 156 -5.31 -18.89 5.50
N VAL A 157 -5.82 -20.14 5.54
CA VAL A 157 -7.03 -20.50 6.29
C VAL A 157 -6.79 -20.36 7.79
N ASP A 158 -5.68 -20.92 8.29
CA ASP A 158 -5.29 -20.82 9.69
C ASP A 158 -5.12 -19.35 10.12
N ALA A 159 -4.51 -18.53 9.27
CA ALA A 159 -4.35 -17.09 9.50
C ALA A 159 -5.71 -16.36 9.56
N ALA A 160 -6.62 -16.72 8.66
CA ALA A 160 -7.96 -16.14 8.63
C ALA A 160 -8.76 -16.50 9.90
N GLU A 161 -8.64 -17.72 10.41
CA GLU A 161 -9.25 -18.13 11.69
C GLU A 161 -8.71 -17.31 12.87
N ILE A 162 -7.39 -17.17 12.97
CA ILE A 162 -6.74 -16.36 14.00
C ILE A 162 -7.24 -14.90 13.94
N LEU A 163 -7.40 -14.36 12.73
CA LEU A 163 -7.80 -12.96 12.52
C LEU A 163 -9.23 -12.67 12.98
N ARG A 164 -10.10 -13.65 13.08
CA ARG A 164 -11.49 -13.49 13.59
C ARG A 164 -11.56 -13.20 15.09
N SER A 165 -10.44 -13.22 15.80
CA SER A 165 -10.32 -12.92 17.21
C SER A 165 -9.94 -11.45 17.47
N TRP A 166 -9.57 -11.11 18.70
CA TRP A 166 -9.00 -9.80 19.07
C TRP A 166 -7.74 -9.44 18.27
N VAL A 167 -7.10 -10.42 17.63
CA VAL A 167 -5.91 -10.22 16.77
C VAL A 167 -6.20 -9.26 15.63
N SER A 168 -7.45 -9.17 15.14
CA SER A 168 -7.85 -8.19 14.13
C SER A 168 -7.57 -6.75 14.58
N VAL A 169 -7.90 -6.41 15.83
CA VAL A 169 -7.66 -5.06 16.37
C VAL A 169 -6.15 -4.81 16.56
N ALA A 170 -5.43 -5.81 17.06
CA ALA A 170 -3.98 -5.72 17.21
C ALA A 170 -3.29 -5.55 15.85
N LEU A 171 -3.77 -6.24 14.81
CA LEU A 171 -3.21 -6.13 13.45
C LEU A 171 -3.44 -4.73 12.86
N VAL A 172 -4.63 -4.13 13.04
CA VAL A 172 -4.87 -2.73 12.63
C VAL A 172 -3.87 -1.78 13.28
N ALA A 173 -3.66 -1.90 14.59
CA ALA A 173 -2.69 -1.07 15.31
C ALA A 173 -1.26 -1.30 14.79
N ALA A 174 -0.88 -2.55 14.54
CA ALA A 174 0.42 -2.90 13.99
C ALA A 174 0.64 -2.32 12.58
N ILE A 175 -0.38 -2.35 11.69
CA ILE A 175 -0.31 -1.76 10.36
C ILE A 175 -0.12 -0.24 10.45
N VAL A 176 -0.86 0.45 11.32
CA VAL A 176 -0.70 1.92 11.51
C VAL A 176 0.73 2.25 11.93
N VAL A 177 1.25 1.54 12.94
CA VAL A 177 2.61 1.77 13.45
C VAL A 177 3.64 1.45 12.37
N ALA A 178 3.51 0.32 11.68
CA ALA A 178 4.44 -0.11 10.64
C ALA A 178 4.46 0.87 9.46
N SER A 179 3.29 1.29 8.97
CA SER A 179 3.17 2.25 7.87
C SER A 179 3.74 3.61 8.26
N PHE A 180 3.51 4.05 9.49
CA PHE A 180 4.11 5.30 9.97
C PHE A 180 5.64 5.21 10.06
N VAL A 181 6.17 4.11 10.60
CA VAL A 181 7.63 3.85 10.64
C VAL A 181 8.20 3.75 9.22
N GLY A 182 7.53 3.00 8.32
CA GLY A 182 7.90 2.89 6.91
C GLY A 182 7.96 4.25 6.21
N ALA A 183 6.97 5.11 6.47
CA ALA A 183 6.95 6.49 5.96
C ALA A 183 8.13 7.33 6.49
N LEU A 184 8.47 7.20 7.78
CA LEU A 184 9.61 7.92 8.36
C LEU A 184 10.94 7.47 7.74
N ILE A 185 11.12 6.17 7.56
CA ILE A 185 12.30 5.58 6.90
C ILE A 185 12.39 6.10 5.47
N ALA A 186 11.31 5.98 4.71
CA ALA A 186 11.23 6.44 3.32
C ALA A 186 11.53 7.96 3.20
N GLY A 187 10.95 8.76 4.08
CA GLY A 187 11.23 10.20 4.13
C GLY A 187 12.70 10.54 4.37
N LYS A 188 13.38 9.80 5.28
CA LYS A 188 14.82 9.96 5.53
C LYS A 188 15.66 9.56 4.31
N ILE A 189 15.31 8.44 3.65
CA ILE A 189 16.00 7.97 2.45
C ILE A 189 15.88 9.01 1.33
N MET A 190 14.66 9.50 1.07
CA MET A 190 14.42 10.49 0.02
C MET A 190 15.16 11.81 0.30
N LYS A 191 15.16 12.28 1.55
CA LYS A 191 15.89 13.50 1.93
C LYS A 191 17.40 13.38 1.67
N LYS A 192 17.99 12.24 1.98
CA LYS A 192 19.43 11.98 1.74
C LYS A 192 19.76 12.00 0.25
N HIS A 193 18.94 11.35 -0.58
CA HIS A 193 19.18 11.29 -2.03
C HIS A 193 18.92 12.64 -2.72
N LEU A 194 17.90 13.39 -2.31
CA LEU A 194 17.62 14.71 -2.88
C LEU A 194 18.69 15.75 -2.48
N SER A 195 19.22 15.69 -1.24
CA SER A 195 20.31 16.58 -0.81
C SER A 195 21.65 16.26 -1.49
N GLY A 196 21.86 15.00 -1.89
CA GLY A 196 23.04 14.59 -2.66
C GLY A 196 23.05 15.13 -4.10
N MET A 197 21.88 15.22 -4.73
CA MET A 197 21.78 15.78 -6.08
C MET A 197 22.02 17.30 -6.17
N ASN A 198 21.72 18.05 -5.09
CA ASN A 198 22.00 19.50 -5.03
C ASN A 198 23.46 19.85 -4.75
N LYS A 199 24.33 18.89 -4.45
CA LYS A 199 25.77 19.10 -4.20
C LYS A 199 26.66 18.77 -5.41
N SER A 200 26.08 18.29 -6.50
CA SER A 200 26.78 17.87 -7.72
C SER A 200 26.54 18.79 -8.93
N VAL A 201 26.10 20.04 -8.69
CA VAL A 201 25.99 21.11 -9.70
C VAL A 201 26.91 22.25 -9.35
#